data_cadb77febdda8e58523c42117304b203
#
_entry.id   cadb77febdda8e58523c42117304b203
#
_cell.length_a   1.000
_cell.length_b   1.000
_cell.length_c   1.000
_cell.angle_alpha   90.00
_cell.angle_beta   90.00
_cell.angle_gamma   90.00
#
_symmetry.space_group_name_H-M   'P 1'
#
loop_
_entity.id
_entity.type
_entity.pdbx_description
1 polymer ?
#
loop_
_entity_poly.entity_id
_entity_poly.type
_entity_poly.pdbx_seq_one_letter_code
_entity_poly.pdbx_strand_id
1 'polypeptide(L)'
;MSAEPSRLVVFTEREEGPVCGLDEKVIRDAGGALHYGRAGSLAERVDLARPAEVLIASTAPMRREFLLRLPQLKGIVRLGIGVDSVDLEAATELGIVVANVPEFCQDEVAEHALGLLLAVTRKIALADRLTRQGKWVVGIQEKMLPMRRLRGQTLGLVGFGRIAQRLTGMAKALGLRVIAADPYVAPEVAEAAGVALMPLGELLRQADIVSLHVPLTSETRGLINADAFALMKRGAILINTARGPVVDEVALEEALADGELGGAGLDVLETEPPKIPHPLLEFDNVVLTCHYASCSFEAYADLRRSVSEQAAQILRGEFPRNLVNSRVKDLPQCRLRNPGTQAQGAQG
;
A
#
# COMPACT_ATOMS: atom_id res chain seq x y z
N MET A 1 -7.18 32.00 -33.52
CA MET A 1 -7.38 31.51 -32.15
C MET A 1 -6.17 30.64 -31.81
N SER A 2 -5.18 31.19 -31.11
CA SER A 2 -4.07 30.42 -30.57
C SER A 2 -4.64 29.50 -29.48
N ALA A 3 -4.57 28.19 -29.68
CA ALA A 3 -4.92 27.24 -28.63
C ALA A 3 -4.04 27.57 -27.41
N GLU A 4 -4.66 27.87 -26.27
CA GLU A 4 -3.91 27.91 -25.01
C GLU A 4 -3.17 26.56 -24.88
N PRO A 5 -1.90 26.58 -24.41
CA PRO A 5 -1.17 25.33 -24.23
C PRO A 5 -1.97 24.45 -23.31
N SER A 6 -2.37 23.27 -23.82
CA SER A 6 -3.17 22.32 -23.05
C SER A 6 -2.39 21.92 -21.80
N ARG A 7 -2.98 22.16 -20.64
CA ARG A 7 -2.41 21.81 -19.33
C ARG A 7 -2.32 20.29 -19.23
N LEU A 8 -1.12 19.75 -19.06
CA LEU A 8 -0.88 18.33 -19.17
C LEU A 8 -0.98 17.60 -17.83
N VAL A 9 -1.76 16.54 -17.84
CA VAL A 9 -1.73 15.45 -16.86
C VAL A 9 -0.96 14.30 -17.47
N VAL A 10 0.15 13.89 -16.87
CA VAL A 10 1.02 12.85 -17.43
C VAL A 10 1.09 11.65 -16.51
N PHE A 11 0.99 10.47 -17.09
CA PHE A 11 1.23 9.20 -16.43
C PHE A 11 2.45 8.54 -17.07
N THR A 12 3.57 8.47 -16.34
CA THR A 12 4.90 8.10 -16.89
C THR A 12 5.23 6.61 -16.82
N GLU A 13 4.36 5.79 -16.28
CA GLU A 13 4.67 4.39 -15.94
C GLU A 13 3.89 3.38 -16.77
N ARG A 14 2.89 3.82 -17.53
CA ARG A 14 2.00 2.92 -18.28
C ARG A 14 1.56 3.52 -19.60
N GLU A 15 1.28 2.63 -20.54
CA GLU A 15 0.47 2.91 -21.72
C GLU A 15 -1.02 2.86 -21.32
N GLU A 16 -1.88 3.46 -22.15
CA GLU A 16 -3.32 3.40 -21.97
C GLU A 16 -3.80 1.94 -21.91
N GLY A 17 -4.73 1.63 -21.01
CA GLY A 17 -5.23 0.28 -20.87
C GLY A 17 -6.50 0.20 -20.02
N PRO A 18 -7.28 -0.88 -20.14
CA PRO A 18 -8.63 -1.00 -19.56
C PRO A 18 -8.64 -0.95 -18.02
N VAL A 19 -7.52 -1.32 -17.38
CA VAL A 19 -7.42 -1.36 -15.91
C VAL A 19 -7.01 -0.01 -15.32
N CYS A 20 -6.32 0.84 -16.08
CA CYS A 20 -5.73 2.10 -15.58
C CYS A 20 -6.20 3.33 -16.36
N GLY A 21 -7.18 3.20 -17.26
CA GLY A 21 -7.74 4.33 -17.99
C GLY A 21 -8.38 5.33 -17.05
N LEU A 22 -7.79 6.53 -16.94
CA LEU A 22 -8.36 7.65 -16.20
C LEU A 22 -9.56 8.24 -16.94
N ASP A 23 -10.41 8.97 -16.24
CA ASP A 23 -11.54 9.65 -16.89
C ASP A 23 -11.05 10.92 -17.61
N GLU A 24 -10.78 10.77 -18.92
CA GLU A 24 -10.33 11.86 -19.77
C GLU A 24 -11.34 13.01 -19.84
N LYS A 25 -12.64 12.70 -19.72
CA LYS A 25 -13.67 13.72 -19.76
C LYS A 25 -13.52 14.65 -18.55
N VAL A 26 -13.33 14.11 -17.35
CA VAL A 26 -13.13 14.89 -16.12
C VAL A 26 -11.90 15.80 -16.24
N ILE A 27 -10.79 15.29 -16.80
CA ILE A 27 -9.55 16.05 -17.00
C ILE A 27 -9.75 17.15 -18.06
N ARG A 28 -10.41 16.85 -19.17
CA ARG A 28 -10.70 17.80 -20.26
C ARG A 28 -11.65 18.92 -19.80
N ASP A 29 -12.69 18.57 -19.03
CA ASP A 29 -13.63 19.55 -18.48
C ASP A 29 -12.93 20.51 -17.47
N ALA A 30 -11.77 20.11 -16.92
CA ALA A 30 -10.88 20.96 -16.11
C ALA A 30 -9.84 21.74 -16.94
N GLY A 31 -9.93 21.72 -18.27
CA GLY A 31 -9.00 22.41 -19.18
C GLY A 31 -7.67 21.68 -19.38
N GLY A 32 -7.59 20.39 -19.05
CA GLY A 32 -6.39 19.57 -19.20
C GLY A 32 -6.43 18.58 -20.36
N ALA A 33 -5.27 18.03 -20.69
CA ALA A 33 -5.11 16.90 -21.59
C ALA A 33 -4.34 15.78 -20.88
N LEU A 34 -4.82 14.55 -21.03
CA LEU A 34 -4.18 13.37 -20.45
C LEU A 34 -3.18 12.78 -21.45
N HIS A 35 -1.99 12.46 -20.96
CA HIS A 35 -0.94 11.83 -21.74
C HIS A 35 -0.38 10.61 -20.99
N TYR A 36 -0.41 9.47 -21.65
CA TYR A 36 0.20 8.23 -21.17
C TYR A 36 1.56 8.02 -21.82
N GLY A 37 2.51 7.52 -21.06
CA GLY A 37 3.79 7.10 -21.58
C GLY A 37 4.49 6.11 -20.66
N ARG A 38 5.37 5.31 -21.23
CA ARG A 38 6.21 4.38 -20.50
C ARG A 38 7.67 4.77 -20.71
N ALA A 39 8.34 5.13 -19.63
CA ALA A 39 9.74 5.50 -19.62
C ALA A 39 10.58 4.39 -18.98
N GLY A 40 11.66 3.97 -19.63
CA GLY A 40 12.59 2.93 -19.16
C GLY A 40 13.71 3.47 -18.28
N SER A 41 14.01 4.78 -18.39
CA SER A 41 15.09 5.43 -17.66
C SER A 41 14.62 6.70 -16.94
N LEU A 42 15.43 7.19 -15.98
CA LEU A 42 15.16 8.46 -15.31
C LEU A 42 15.12 9.63 -16.31
N ALA A 43 16.02 9.65 -17.30
CA ALA A 43 16.09 10.71 -18.30
C ALA A 43 14.82 10.75 -19.16
N GLU A 44 14.41 9.62 -19.72
CA GLU A 44 13.16 9.51 -20.49
C GLU A 44 11.94 9.90 -19.67
N ARG A 45 11.89 9.51 -18.39
CA ARG A 45 10.80 9.86 -17.49
C ARG A 45 10.76 11.37 -17.24
N VAL A 46 11.91 12.02 -17.07
CA VAL A 46 11.99 13.48 -16.95
C VAL A 46 11.48 14.16 -18.22
N ASP A 47 11.91 13.71 -19.41
CA ASP A 47 11.51 14.33 -20.67
C ASP A 47 10.00 14.19 -20.90
N LEU A 48 9.43 13.03 -20.58
CA LEU A 48 8.00 12.77 -20.66
C LEU A 48 7.21 13.64 -19.65
N ALA A 49 7.71 13.80 -18.42
CA ALA A 49 7.05 14.51 -17.33
C ALA A 49 7.26 16.04 -17.37
N ARG A 50 8.29 16.52 -18.06
CA ARG A 50 8.69 17.95 -18.05
C ARG A 50 7.56 18.93 -18.36
N PRO A 51 6.67 18.69 -19.33
CA PRO A 51 5.56 19.60 -19.63
C PRO A 51 4.35 19.43 -18.69
N ALA A 52 4.39 18.50 -17.73
CA ALA A 52 3.25 18.18 -16.89
C ALA A 52 2.98 19.25 -15.83
N GLU A 53 1.72 19.64 -15.68
CA GLU A 53 1.25 20.35 -14.48
C GLU A 53 0.83 19.36 -13.37
N VAL A 54 0.36 18.18 -13.74
CA VAL A 54 -0.01 17.11 -12.82
C VAL A 54 0.64 15.81 -13.25
N LEU A 55 1.25 15.09 -12.30
CA LEU A 55 1.73 13.73 -12.52
C LEU A 55 0.81 12.72 -11.81
N ILE A 56 0.53 11.64 -12.52
CA ILE A 56 -0.02 10.44 -11.91
C ILE A 56 1.16 9.51 -11.59
N ALA A 57 1.26 9.11 -10.32
CA ALA A 57 2.33 8.26 -9.81
C ALA A 57 1.81 6.87 -9.44
N SER A 58 2.43 5.82 -9.95
CA SER A 58 2.16 4.44 -9.52
C SER A 58 3.31 3.93 -8.61
N THR A 59 4.31 3.27 -9.12
CA THR A 59 5.37 2.63 -8.35
C THR A 59 6.73 3.31 -8.50
N ALA A 60 6.96 4.02 -9.61
CA ALA A 60 8.24 4.62 -9.91
C ALA A 60 8.65 5.69 -8.87
N PRO A 61 9.90 5.66 -8.38
CA PRO A 61 10.37 6.60 -7.37
C PRO A 61 10.34 8.04 -7.86
N MET A 62 9.68 8.93 -7.12
CA MET A 62 9.67 10.38 -7.36
C MET A 62 10.53 11.07 -6.30
N ARG A 63 11.85 10.94 -6.46
CA ARG A 63 12.85 11.50 -5.56
C ARG A 63 13.15 12.96 -5.90
N ARG A 64 13.79 13.68 -4.99
CA ARG A 64 14.17 15.10 -5.12
C ARG A 64 14.81 15.43 -6.48
N GLU A 65 15.75 14.62 -6.94
CA GLU A 65 16.46 14.82 -8.21
C GLU A 65 15.53 14.80 -9.45
N PHE A 66 14.47 14.00 -9.41
CA PHE A 66 13.44 13.97 -10.44
C PHE A 66 12.54 15.20 -10.34
N LEU A 67 12.04 15.53 -9.14
CA LEU A 67 11.11 16.65 -8.91
C LEU A 67 11.73 18.02 -9.25
N LEU A 68 13.03 18.21 -8.98
CA LEU A 68 13.77 19.42 -9.33
C LEU A 68 13.80 19.71 -10.85
N ARG A 69 13.65 18.69 -11.68
CA ARG A 69 13.66 18.82 -13.16
C ARG A 69 12.29 19.16 -13.75
N LEU A 70 11.25 19.31 -12.91
CA LEU A 70 9.86 19.51 -13.32
C LEU A 70 9.35 20.89 -12.84
N PRO A 71 9.76 21.98 -13.50
CA PRO A 71 9.46 23.34 -13.03
C PRO A 71 7.96 23.70 -13.11
N GLN A 72 7.20 23.05 -14.00
CA GLN A 72 5.78 23.33 -14.21
C GLN A 72 4.87 22.46 -13.33
N LEU A 73 5.42 21.43 -12.66
CA LEU A 73 4.66 20.47 -11.89
C LEU A 73 4.00 21.12 -10.67
N LYS A 74 2.68 21.13 -10.62
CA LYS A 74 1.88 21.67 -9.51
C LYS A 74 1.52 20.59 -8.49
N GLY A 75 1.26 19.36 -8.96
CA GLY A 75 0.85 18.29 -8.08
C GLY A 75 1.11 16.90 -8.61
N ILE A 76 1.12 15.97 -7.67
CA ILE A 76 1.25 14.53 -7.88
C ILE A 76 0.01 13.87 -7.29
N VAL A 77 -0.66 13.02 -8.06
CA VAL A 77 -1.73 12.16 -7.57
C VAL A 77 -1.25 10.72 -7.60
N ARG A 78 -1.12 10.11 -6.41
CA ARG A 78 -0.72 8.72 -6.27
C ARG A 78 -1.88 7.80 -6.66
N LEU A 79 -1.62 6.88 -7.58
CA LEU A 79 -2.55 5.82 -7.98
C LEU A 79 -2.54 4.71 -6.92
N GLY A 80 -3.10 5.00 -5.74
CA GLY A 80 -3.14 4.08 -4.61
C GLY A 80 -3.07 4.76 -3.25
N ILE A 81 -2.94 3.96 -2.19
CA ILE A 81 -2.93 4.42 -0.78
C ILE A 81 -1.54 4.90 -0.37
N GLY A 82 -0.51 4.05 -0.53
CA GLY A 82 0.84 4.34 -0.08
C GLY A 82 1.51 5.45 -0.88
N VAL A 83 2.32 6.27 -0.21
CA VAL A 83 3.05 7.40 -0.81
C VAL A 83 4.56 7.26 -0.69
N ASP A 84 5.04 6.11 -0.30
CA ASP A 84 6.45 5.77 -0.06
C ASP A 84 7.34 5.91 -1.31
N SER A 85 6.75 5.86 -2.52
CA SER A 85 7.45 6.16 -3.77
C SER A 85 7.72 7.66 -3.98
N VAL A 86 7.05 8.57 -3.26
CA VAL A 86 7.18 10.02 -3.40
C VAL A 86 8.01 10.59 -2.26
N ASP A 87 9.01 11.42 -2.58
CA ASP A 87 9.73 12.23 -1.61
C ASP A 87 8.83 13.40 -1.17
N LEU A 88 8.07 13.17 -0.09
CA LEU A 88 7.09 14.13 0.42
C LEU A 88 7.74 15.42 0.93
N GLU A 89 8.95 15.33 1.49
CA GLU A 89 9.69 16.49 1.99
C GLU A 89 10.12 17.37 0.81
N ALA A 90 10.77 16.78 -0.19
CA ALA A 90 11.16 17.49 -1.40
C ALA A 90 9.97 18.08 -2.14
N ALA A 91 8.86 17.33 -2.28
CA ALA A 91 7.64 17.83 -2.91
C ALA A 91 7.10 19.06 -2.15
N THR A 92 7.08 18.99 -0.81
CA THR A 92 6.61 20.09 0.04
C THR A 92 7.48 21.33 -0.11
N GLU A 93 8.82 21.20 0.00
CA GLU A 93 9.76 22.30 -0.17
C GLU A 93 9.69 22.94 -1.56
N LEU A 94 9.39 22.14 -2.58
CA LEU A 94 9.22 22.63 -3.96
C LEU A 94 7.83 23.21 -4.23
N GLY A 95 6.94 23.24 -3.24
CA GLY A 95 5.58 23.74 -3.37
C GLY A 95 4.65 22.84 -4.17
N ILE A 96 4.99 21.57 -4.36
CA ILE A 96 4.22 20.58 -5.11
C ILE A 96 3.26 19.85 -4.16
N VAL A 97 1.97 19.87 -4.48
CA VAL A 97 0.96 19.12 -3.69
C VAL A 97 1.03 17.63 -4.00
N VAL A 98 0.84 16.80 -2.99
CA VAL A 98 0.78 15.33 -3.15
C VAL A 98 -0.54 14.82 -2.61
N ALA A 99 -1.26 14.07 -3.43
CA ALA A 99 -2.52 13.43 -3.08
C ALA A 99 -2.44 11.91 -3.27
N ASN A 100 -3.29 11.19 -2.55
CA ASN A 100 -3.47 9.74 -2.70
C ASN A 100 -4.95 9.37 -2.72
N VAL A 101 -5.25 8.05 -2.79
CA VAL A 101 -6.62 7.53 -2.75
C VAL A 101 -6.71 6.50 -1.61
N PRO A 102 -6.97 6.94 -0.35
CA PRO A 102 -6.89 6.06 0.82
C PRO A 102 -8.11 5.14 1.01
N GLU A 103 -9.16 5.28 0.20
CA GLU A 103 -10.46 4.65 0.46
C GLU A 103 -10.86 3.59 -0.57
N PHE A 104 -10.12 3.41 -1.67
CA PHE A 104 -10.58 2.67 -2.84
C PHE A 104 -10.59 1.14 -2.69
N CYS A 105 -9.79 0.56 -1.79
CA CYS A 105 -9.58 -0.90 -1.73
C CYS A 105 -9.51 -1.46 -0.30
N GLN A 106 -10.23 -0.87 0.63
CA GLN A 106 -10.14 -1.27 2.03
C GLN A 106 -10.74 -2.64 2.27
N ASP A 107 -11.80 -2.98 1.57
CA ASP A 107 -12.48 -4.28 1.64
C ASP A 107 -11.62 -5.34 0.97
N GLU A 108 -11.11 -5.07 -0.23
CA GLU A 108 -10.28 -5.98 -1.00
C GLU A 108 -9.00 -6.39 -0.25
N VAL A 109 -8.31 -5.43 0.35
CA VAL A 109 -7.08 -5.72 1.11
C VAL A 109 -7.40 -6.51 2.39
N ALA A 110 -8.51 -6.24 3.06
CA ALA A 110 -8.95 -7.02 4.22
C ALA A 110 -9.33 -8.46 3.83
N GLU A 111 -10.06 -8.63 2.73
CA GLU A 111 -10.41 -9.93 2.16
C GLU A 111 -9.17 -10.71 1.73
N HIS A 112 -8.21 -10.03 1.10
CA HIS A 112 -6.96 -10.65 0.67
C HIS A 112 -6.11 -11.10 1.87
N ALA A 113 -6.00 -10.27 2.91
CA ALA A 113 -5.32 -10.64 4.15
C ALA A 113 -5.98 -11.88 4.80
N LEU A 114 -7.31 -11.92 4.83
CA LEU A 114 -8.05 -13.11 5.27
C LEU A 114 -7.81 -14.32 4.36
N GLY A 115 -7.80 -14.10 3.05
CA GLY A 115 -7.50 -15.15 2.06
C GLY A 115 -6.12 -15.75 2.28
N LEU A 116 -5.08 -14.94 2.47
CA LEU A 116 -3.73 -15.40 2.79
C LEU A 116 -3.69 -16.14 4.13
N LEU A 117 -4.36 -15.60 5.18
CA LEU A 117 -4.48 -16.26 6.47
C LEU A 117 -5.08 -17.68 6.32
N LEU A 118 -6.16 -17.82 5.57
CA LEU A 118 -6.80 -19.12 5.32
C LEU A 118 -5.91 -20.01 4.44
N ALA A 119 -5.26 -19.47 3.42
CA ALA A 119 -4.40 -20.22 2.53
C ALA A 119 -3.20 -20.84 3.28
N VAL A 120 -2.58 -20.09 4.18
CA VAL A 120 -1.46 -20.56 5.01
C VAL A 120 -1.95 -21.55 6.08
N THR A 121 -2.96 -21.18 6.89
CA THR A 121 -3.42 -21.99 8.02
C THR A 121 -4.04 -23.31 7.58
N ARG A 122 -4.67 -23.34 6.40
CA ARG A 122 -5.29 -24.53 5.81
C ARG A 122 -4.40 -25.24 4.78
N LYS A 123 -3.19 -24.70 4.52
CA LYS A 123 -2.23 -25.19 3.52
C LYS A 123 -2.84 -25.36 2.12
N ILE A 124 -3.73 -24.45 1.73
CA ILE A 124 -4.51 -24.57 0.47
C ILE A 124 -3.57 -24.55 -0.73
N ALA A 125 -2.63 -23.61 -0.79
CA ALA A 125 -1.70 -23.49 -1.91
C ALA A 125 -0.78 -24.72 -2.05
N LEU A 126 -0.30 -25.26 -0.92
CA LEU A 126 0.48 -26.51 -0.91
C LEU A 126 -0.35 -27.68 -1.43
N ALA A 127 -1.58 -27.85 -0.93
CA ALA A 127 -2.47 -28.93 -1.34
C ALA A 127 -2.80 -28.86 -2.85
N ASP A 128 -3.11 -27.68 -3.38
CA ASP A 128 -3.36 -27.47 -4.81
C ASP A 128 -2.12 -27.85 -5.63
N ARG A 129 -0.92 -27.36 -5.25
CA ARG A 129 0.33 -27.68 -5.93
C ARG A 129 0.61 -29.18 -5.96
N LEU A 130 0.46 -29.87 -4.84
CA LEU A 130 0.66 -31.32 -4.77
C LEU A 130 -0.36 -32.08 -5.62
N THR A 131 -1.62 -31.68 -5.62
CA THR A 131 -2.69 -32.26 -6.44
C THR A 131 -2.37 -32.13 -7.93
N ARG A 132 -1.97 -30.94 -8.39
CA ARG A 132 -1.58 -30.70 -9.79
C ARG A 132 -0.34 -31.51 -10.22
N GLN A 133 0.53 -31.86 -9.29
CA GLN A 133 1.68 -32.75 -9.51
C GLN A 133 1.28 -34.24 -9.47
N GLY A 134 0.01 -34.60 -9.41
CA GLY A 134 -0.46 -35.96 -9.34
C GLY A 134 -0.24 -36.65 -7.98
N LYS A 135 0.06 -35.89 -6.93
CA LYS A 135 0.32 -36.43 -5.59
C LYS A 135 -0.94 -36.54 -4.73
N TRP A 136 -2.07 -36.86 -5.34
CA TRP A 136 -3.30 -37.19 -4.63
C TRP A 136 -3.23 -38.69 -4.19
N VAL A 137 -2.70 -38.88 -2.99
CA VAL A 137 -2.49 -40.24 -2.44
C VAL A 137 -3.11 -40.40 -1.06
N VAL A 138 -3.42 -41.61 -0.66
CA VAL A 138 -3.86 -41.94 0.69
C VAL A 138 -2.76 -41.58 1.68
N GLY A 139 -3.11 -40.99 2.83
CA GLY A 139 -2.14 -40.53 3.84
C GLY A 139 -1.54 -39.17 3.62
N ILE A 140 -1.93 -38.43 2.56
CA ILE A 140 -1.50 -37.04 2.35
C ILE A 140 -1.83 -36.15 3.56
N GLN A 141 -2.87 -36.48 4.32
CA GLN A 141 -3.29 -35.73 5.50
C GLN A 141 -2.20 -35.65 6.57
N GLU A 142 -1.36 -36.69 6.72
CA GLU A 142 -0.24 -36.65 7.68
C GLU A 142 0.80 -35.61 7.32
N LYS A 143 1.03 -35.38 6.01
CA LYS A 143 1.94 -34.32 5.52
C LYS A 143 1.37 -32.91 5.72
N MET A 144 0.03 -32.80 5.87
CA MET A 144 -0.62 -31.50 6.11
C MET A 144 -0.60 -31.10 7.59
N LEU A 145 -0.31 -31.99 8.50
CA LEU A 145 -0.16 -31.65 9.92
C LEU A 145 1.25 -31.03 10.20
N PRO A 146 1.36 -30.20 11.22
CA PRO A 146 0.28 -29.73 12.10
C PRO A 146 -0.58 -28.65 11.44
N MET A 147 -1.91 -28.76 11.57
CA MET A 147 -2.87 -27.70 11.27
C MET A 147 -3.75 -27.50 12.51
N ARG A 148 -3.95 -26.25 12.91
CA ARG A 148 -4.78 -25.90 14.06
C ARG A 148 -6.13 -25.36 13.63
N ARG A 149 -7.15 -25.56 14.47
CA ARG A 149 -8.46 -24.93 14.30
C ARG A 149 -8.34 -23.43 14.57
N LEU A 150 -8.90 -22.56 13.72
CA LEU A 150 -8.84 -21.11 13.90
C LEU A 150 -9.65 -20.63 15.10
N ARG A 151 -10.85 -21.21 15.34
CA ARG A 151 -11.69 -20.83 16.48
C ARG A 151 -10.91 -20.92 17.79
N GLY A 152 -10.87 -19.80 18.52
CA GLY A 152 -10.18 -19.67 19.79
C GLY A 152 -8.71 -19.23 19.67
N GLN A 153 -8.13 -19.19 18.47
CA GLN A 153 -6.82 -18.57 18.26
C GLN A 153 -6.91 -17.05 18.32
N THR A 154 -5.77 -16.40 18.52
CA THR A 154 -5.64 -14.96 18.62
C THR A 154 -5.02 -14.39 17.34
N LEU A 155 -5.74 -13.48 16.68
CA LEU A 155 -5.22 -12.63 15.61
C LEU A 155 -4.71 -11.31 16.21
N GLY A 156 -3.43 -11.02 16.05
CA GLY A 156 -2.80 -9.75 16.40
C GLY A 156 -2.71 -8.84 15.16
N LEU A 157 -3.29 -7.66 15.24
CA LEU A 157 -3.25 -6.66 14.18
C LEU A 157 -2.21 -5.59 14.52
N VAL A 158 -1.16 -5.50 13.71
CA VAL A 158 -0.16 -4.44 13.83
C VAL A 158 -0.57 -3.28 12.94
N GLY A 159 -1.03 -2.18 13.57
CA GLY A 159 -1.84 -1.12 12.96
C GLY A 159 -3.33 -1.45 13.03
N PHE A 160 -4.14 -0.47 13.49
CA PHE A 160 -5.60 -0.62 13.64
C PHE A 160 -6.38 0.43 12.84
N GLY A 161 -5.89 0.68 11.61
CA GLY A 161 -6.55 1.53 10.64
C GLY A 161 -7.79 0.88 9.99
N ARG A 162 -8.31 1.53 8.95
CA ARG A 162 -9.56 1.13 8.27
C ARG A 162 -9.57 -0.32 7.77
N ILE A 163 -8.46 -0.81 7.18
CA ILE A 163 -8.33 -2.19 6.69
C ILE A 163 -8.38 -3.18 7.85
N ALA A 164 -7.61 -2.94 8.91
CA ALA A 164 -7.57 -3.79 10.09
C ALA A 164 -8.95 -3.88 10.79
N GLN A 165 -9.70 -2.78 10.83
CA GLN A 165 -11.05 -2.75 11.37
C GLN A 165 -12.02 -3.62 10.55
N ARG A 166 -11.93 -3.60 9.21
CA ARG A 166 -12.71 -4.50 8.33
C ARG A 166 -12.34 -5.96 8.56
N LEU A 167 -11.05 -6.27 8.59
CA LEU A 167 -10.57 -7.63 8.87
C LEU A 167 -11.04 -8.13 10.24
N THR A 168 -11.16 -7.26 11.24
CA THR A 168 -11.64 -7.62 12.58
C THR A 168 -13.02 -8.27 12.54
N GLY A 169 -13.97 -7.72 11.79
CA GLY A 169 -15.31 -8.28 11.64
C GLY A 169 -15.29 -9.68 11.05
N MET A 170 -14.53 -9.86 9.98
CA MET A 170 -14.36 -11.15 9.28
C MET A 170 -13.68 -12.19 10.18
N ALA A 171 -12.62 -11.82 10.88
CA ALA A 171 -11.87 -12.70 11.77
C ALA A 171 -12.72 -13.18 12.96
N LYS A 172 -13.51 -12.29 13.55
CA LYS A 172 -14.44 -12.62 14.63
C LYS A 172 -15.53 -13.60 14.19
N ALA A 173 -16.03 -13.47 12.96
CA ALA A 173 -16.98 -14.43 12.39
C ALA A 173 -16.41 -15.85 12.28
N LEU A 174 -15.10 -15.98 12.09
CA LEU A 174 -14.38 -17.27 12.12
C LEU A 174 -14.08 -17.76 13.56
N GLY A 175 -14.44 -16.96 14.58
CA GLY A 175 -14.23 -17.28 15.98
C GLY A 175 -12.83 -17.00 16.50
N LEU A 176 -12.05 -16.15 15.81
CA LEU A 176 -10.78 -15.65 16.30
C LEU A 176 -11.00 -14.59 17.40
N ARG A 177 -10.13 -14.56 18.38
CA ARG A 177 -9.95 -13.41 19.28
C ARG A 177 -9.07 -12.41 18.58
N VAL A 178 -9.46 -11.13 18.56
CA VAL A 178 -8.68 -10.07 17.91
C VAL A 178 -8.11 -9.12 18.97
N ILE A 179 -6.81 -8.84 18.85
CA ILE A 179 -6.06 -7.84 19.62
C ILE A 179 -5.30 -6.94 18.65
N ALA A 180 -4.94 -5.72 19.05
CA ALA A 180 -4.24 -4.79 18.17
C ALA A 180 -3.13 -4.02 18.88
N ALA A 181 -2.14 -3.58 18.10
CA ALA A 181 -1.11 -2.64 18.51
C ALA A 181 -1.08 -1.47 17.52
N ASP A 182 -1.45 -0.29 17.99
CA ASP A 182 -1.42 0.95 17.22
C ASP A 182 -1.25 2.13 18.19
N PRO A 183 -0.12 2.86 18.15
CA PRO A 183 0.13 3.98 19.06
C PRO A 183 -0.66 5.26 18.71
N TYR A 184 -1.32 5.30 17.53
CA TYR A 184 -1.97 6.51 17.01
C TYR A 184 -3.49 6.42 17.01
N VAL A 185 -4.06 5.21 17.08
CA VAL A 185 -5.51 5.05 17.11
C VAL A 185 -6.08 5.42 18.47
N ALA A 186 -7.20 6.15 18.49
CA ALA A 186 -7.89 6.47 19.73
C ALA A 186 -8.46 5.17 20.36
N PRO A 187 -8.33 4.98 21.69
CA PRO A 187 -8.80 3.77 22.37
C PRO A 187 -10.28 3.45 22.10
N GLU A 188 -11.12 4.46 21.98
CA GLU A 188 -12.56 4.34 21.74
C GLU A 188 -12.87 3.64 20.42
N VAL A 189 -12.00 3.78 19.40
CA VAL A 189 -12.15 3.11 18.10
C VAL A 189 -11.96 1.60 18.24
N ALA A 190 -10.99 1.18 19.03
CA ALA A 190 -10.74 -0.23 19.29
C ALA A 190 -11.81 -0.83 20.21
N GLU A 191 -12.24 -0.11 21.23
CA GLU A 191 -13.32 -0.52 22.12
C GLU A 191 -14.64 -0.72 21.38
N ALA A 192 -15.00 0.20 20.48
CA ALA A 192 -16.19 0.09 19.65
C ALA A 192 -16.14 -1.16 18.74
N ALA A 193 -14.96 -1.57 18.31
CA ALA A 193 -14.74 -2.80 17.58
C ALA A 193 -14.62 -4.05 18.50
N GLY A 194 -14.62 -3.86 19.83
CA GLY A 194 -14.41 -4.91 20.82
C GLY A 194 -13.02 -5.55 20.71
N VAL A 195 -11.99 -4.72 20.49
CA VAL A 195 -10.58 -5.13 20.32
C VAL A 195 -9.76 -4.49 21.46
N ALA A 196 -8.91 -5.28 22.10
CA ALA A 196 -7.97 -4.77 23.10
C ALA A 196 -6.73 -4.21 22.42
N LEU A 197 -6.41 -2.95 22.74
CA LEU A 197 -5.12 -2.34 22.37
C LEU A 197 -4.04 -2.72 23.39
N MET A 198 -2.84 -2.98 22.89
CA MET A 198 -1.68 -3.28 23.73
C MET A 198 -0.37 -2.91 23.03
N PRO A 199 0.76 -2.82 23.75
CA PRO A 199 2.07 -2.64 23.14
C PRO A 199 2.41 -3.79 22.17
N LEU A 200 3.17 -3.49 21.10
CA LEU A 200 3.54 -4.46 20.08
C LEU A 200 4.17 -5.73 20.67
N GLY A 201 5.12 -5.59 21.58
CA GLY A 201 5.78 -6.75 22.20
C GLY A 201 4.83 -7.67 22.97
N GLU A 202 3.76 -7.14 23.56
CA GLU A 202 2.73 -7.94 24.22
C GLU A 202 1.82 -8.65 23.21
N LEU A 203 1.46 -7.94 22.14
CA LEU A 203 0.69 -8.51 21.04
C LEU A 203 1.43 -9.72 20.45
N LEU A 204 2.73 -9.57 20.14
CA LEU A 204 3.54 -10.64 19.54
C LEU A 204 3.58 -11.91 20.41
N ARG A 205 3.67 -11.75 21.73
CA ARG A 205 3.63 -12.89 22.67
C ARG A 205 2.28 -13.58 22.76
N GLN A 206 1.19 -12.84 22.49
CA GLN A 206 -0.18 -13.37 22.65
C GLN A 206 -0.79 -13.87 21.33
N ALA A 207 -0.32 -13.37 20.19
CA ALA A 207 -0.88 -13.71 18.90
C ALA A 207 -0.47 -15.11 18.41
N ASP A 208 -1.40 -15.85 17.86
CA ASP A 208 -1.14 -17.08 17.08
C ASP A 208 -0.95 -16.74 15.59
N ILE A 209 -1.53 -15.62 15.16
CA ILE A 209 -1.42 -15.07 13.82
C ILE A 209 -1.20 -13.56 13.96
N VAL A 210 -0.20 -13.03 13.28
CA VAL A 210 0.11 -11.58 13.23
C VAL A 210 -0.15 -11.07 11.82
N SER A 211 -0.95 -10.00 11.69
CA SER A 211 -1.24 -9.38 10.39
C SER A 211 -0.85 -7.90 10.42
N LEU A 212 -0.10 -7.47 9.39
CA LEU A 212 0.49 -6.15 9.32
C LEU A 212 -0.38 -5.21 8.48
N HIS A 213 -0.72 -4.05 9.06
CA HIS A 213 -1.58 -3.01 8.47
C HIS A 213 -1.05 -1.59 8.72
N VAL A 214 0.26 -1.45 8.84
CA VAL A 214 0.95 -0.17 9.05
C VAL A 214 1.49 0.39 7.73
N PRO A 215 1.56 1.72 7.56
CA PRO A 215 2.29 2.31 6.44
C PRO A 215 3.80 2.10 6.59
N LEU A 216 4.55 2.20 5.50
CA LEU A 216 6.00 2.21 5.55
C LEU A 216 6.51 3.62 5.87
N THR A 217 7.11 3.75 7.04
CA THR A 217 7.77 4.98 7.54
C THR A 217 9.16 4.64 8.09
N SER A 218 9.91 5.64 8.56
CA SER A 218 11.15 5.40 9.29
C SER A 218 10.96 4.59 10.58
N GLU A 219 9.78 4.69 11.20
CA GLU A 219 9.45 3.98 12.46
C GLU A 219 9.01 2.53 12.22
N THR A 220 8.43 2.25 11.05
CA THR A 220 7.87 0.93 10.74
C THR A 220 8.76 0.08 9.83
N ARG A 221 9.82 0.66 9.28
CA ARG A 221 10.82 -0.09 8.50
C ARG A 221 11.56 -1.06 9.42
N GLY A 222 11.54 -2.36 9.06
CA GLY A 222 12.13 -3.42 9.87
C GLY A 222 11.46 -3.58 11.25
N LEU A 223 10.19 -3.18 11.36
CA LEU A 223 9.43 -3.30 12.62
C LEU A 223 9.32 -4.75 13.08
N ILE A 224 9.19 -5.67 12.14
CA ILE A 224 9.20 -7.12 12.38
C ILE A 224 10.56 -7.66 11.96
N ASN A 225 11.48 -7.65 12.88
CA ASN A 225 12.87 -8.11 12.77
C ASN A 225 13.10 -9.38 13.61
N ALA A 226 14.33 -9.82 13.74
CA ALA A 226 14.70 -11.01 14.52
C ALA A 226 14.22 -10.95 15.98
N ASP A 227 14.34 -9.79 16.64
CA ASP A 227 13.84 -9.62 18.01
C ASP A 227 12.32 -9.75 18.09
N ALA A 228 11.60 -9.23 17.09
CA ALA A 228 10.16 -9.36 17.01
C ALA A 228 9.75 -10.83 16.78
N PHE A 229 10.44 -11.56 15.89
CA PHE A 229 10.20 -13.00 15.69
C PHE A 229 10.45 -13.81 16.95
N ALA A 230 11.52 -13.51 17.71
CA ALA A 230 11.82 -14.17 18.98
C ALA A 230 10.73 -13.95 20.06
N LEU A 231 9.92 -12.89 19.96
CA LEU A 231 8.77 -12.65 20.83
C LEU A 231 7.53 -13.42 20.40
N MET A 232 7.42 -13.82 19.15
CA MET A 232 6.24 -14.53 18.63
C MET A 232 6.16 -15.95 19.21
N LYS A 233 4.94 -16.47 19.27
CA LYS A 233 4.73 -17.87 19.64
C LYS A 233 5.37 -18.79 18.60
N ARG A 234 6.02 -19.86 19.06
CA ARG A 234 6.52 -20.89 18.14
C ARG A 234 5.37 -21.45 17.30
N GLY A 235 5.56 -21.44 15.99
CA GLY A 235 4.55 -21.86 15.02
C GLY A 235 3.48 -20.80 14.74
N ALA A 236 3.69 -19.56 15.16
CA ALA A 236 2.83 -18.43 14.76
C ALA A 236 2.92 -18.18 13.25
N ILE A 237 1.93 -17.49 12.71
CA ILE A 237 1.82 -17.18 11.28
C ILE A 237 1.92 -15.67 11.10
N LEU A 238 2.67 -15.24 10.08
CA LEU A 238 2.77 -13.83 9.67
C LEU A 238 1.96 -13.59 8.40
N ILE A 239 1.17 -12.51 8.36
CA ILE A 239 0.46 -12.02 7.17
C ILE A 239 0.92 -10.59 6.89
N ASN A 240 1.39 -10.33 5.66
CA ASN A 240 1.80 -9.00 5.23
C ASN A 240 1.13 -8.59 3.91
N THR A 241 0.14 -7.71 4.00
CA THR A 241 -0.50 -7.01 2.87
C THR A 241 -0.23 -5.50 2.94
N ALA A 242 0.73 -5.07 3.76
CA ALA A 242 1.09 -3.67 3.95
C ALA A 242 2.24 -3.25 3.02
N ARG A 243 3.49 -3.45 3.44
CA ARG A 243 4.71 -3.20 2.68
C ARG A 243 5.80 -4.22 3.04
N GLY A 244 6.56 -4.69 2.05
CA GLY A 244 7.67 -5.63 2.26
C GLY A 244 8.66 -5.14 3.31
N PRO A 245 9.24 -3.94 3.19
CA PRO A 245 10.24 -3.44 4.12
C PRO A 245 9.77 -3.17 5.56
N VAL A 246 8.51 -3.45 5.92
CA VAL A 246 8.04 -3.49 7.32
C VAL A 246 8.61 -4.73 8.03
N VAL A 247 8.93 -5.76 7.26
CA VAL A 247 9.54 -7.02 7.72
C VAL A 247 11.01 -7.02 7.30
N ASP A 248 11.88 -7.44 8.19
CA ASP A 248 13.24 -7.86 7.84
C ASP A 248 13.14 -9.23 7.16
N GLU A 249 13.36 -9.25 5.85
CA GLU A 249 13.13 -10.44 5.03
C GLU A 249 14.15 -11.54 5.31
N VAL A 250 15.38 -11.17 5.71
CA VAL A 250 16.41 -12.13 6.11
C VAL A 250 16.02 -12.81 7.42
N ALA A 251 15.59 -12.03 8.40
CA ALA A 251 15.11 -12.57 9.69
C ALA A 251 13.84 -13.42 9.51
N LEU A 252 12.97 -13.08 8.57
CA LEU A 252 11.81 -13.90 8.22
C LEU A 252 12.23 -15.27 7.65
N GLU A 253 13.19 -15.28 6.73
CA GLU A 253 13.73 -16.50 6.14
C GLU A 253 14.32 -17.43 7.23
N GLU A 254 15.14 -16.87 8.13
CA GLU A 254 15.72 -17.60 9.25
C GLU A 254 14.65 -18.19 10.18
N ALA A 255 13.66 -17.38 10.58
CA ALA A 255 12.57 -17.84 11.45
C ALA A 255 11.68 -18.95 10.82
N LEU A 256 11.53 -18.92 9.49
CA LEU A 256 10.85 -20.01 8.76
C LEU A 256 11.70 -21.27 8.68
N ALA A 257 13.01 -21.14 8.40
CA ALA A 257 13.95 -22.28 8.29
C ALA A 257 14.11 -23.02 9.63
N ASP A 258 14.18 -22.28 10.74
CA ASP A 258 14.31 -22.85 12.09
C ASP A 258 12.97 -23.37 12.66
N GLY A 259 11.87 -23.20 11.92
CA GLY A 259 10.53 -23.60 12.33
C GLY A 259 10.01 -22.82 13.56
N GLU A 260 10.53 -21.64 13.80
CA GLU A 260 9.99 -20.71 14.79
C GLU A 260 8.64 -20.16 14.29
N LEU A 261 8.57 -19.79 13.01
CA LEU A 261 7.30 -19.48 12.34
C LEU A 261 6.66 -20.72 11.71
N GLY A 262 5.35 -20.84 11.87
CA GLY A 262 4.52 -21.88 11.25
C GLY A 262 4.24 -21.62 9.76
N GLY A 263 4.43 -20.38 9.28
CA GLY A 263 4.27 -19.99 7.90
C GLY A 263 4.07 -18.49 7.72
N ALA A 264 4.06 -18.05 6.46
CA ALA A 264 3.81 -16.67 6.10
C ALA A 264 2.90 -16.55 4.88
N GLY A 265 2.03 -15.51 4.88
CA GLY A 265 1.22 -15.09 3.73
C GLY A 265 1.61 -13.65 3.36
N LEU A 266 2.21 -13.48 2.19
CA LEU A 266 2.82 -12.22 1.80
C LEU A 266 2.28 -11.78 0.43
N ASP A 267 1.70 -10.59 0.37
CA ASP A 267 1.36 -9.93 -0.90
C ASP A 267 2.47 -9.00 -1.37
N VAL A 268 3.42 -8.68 -0.48
CA VAL A 268 4.50 -7.71 -0.70
C VAL A 268 5.84 -8.27 -0.24
N LEU A 269 6.92 -7.86 -0.93
CA LEU A 269 8.30 -8.21 -0.63
C LEU A 269 9.17 -6.95 -0.48
N GLU A 270 10.36 -7.10 0.09
CA GLU A 270 11.30 -5.99 0.25
C GLU A 270 11.69 -5.38 -1.09
N THR A 271 11.91 -6.23 -2.10
CA THR A 271 12.18 -5.82 -3.47
C THR A 271 11.11 -6.36 -4.40
N GLU A 272 10.45 -5.48 -5.14
CA GLU A 272 9.39 -5.80 -6.10
C GLU A 272 9.70 -5.24 -7.49
N PRO A 273 9.68 -6.08 -8.57
CA PRO A 273 9.55 -7.55 -8.53
C PRO A 273 10.78 -8.24 -7.91
N PRO A 274 10.58 -9.40 -7.26
CA PRO A 274 11.69 -10.14 -6.67
C PRO A 274 12.61 -10.70 -7.75
N LYS A 275 13.90 -10.83 -7.42
CA LYS A 275 14.84 -11.59 -8.24
C LYS A 275 14.57 -13.09 -8.06
N ILE A 276 14.60 -13.83 -9.16
CA ILE A 276 14.41 -15.27 -9.14
C ILE A 276 15.75 -15.97 -9.40
N PRO A 277 16.15 -17.00 -8.64
CA PRO A 277 15.41 -17.63 -7.53
C PRO A 277 15.32 -16.73 -6.28
N HIS A 278 14.27 -16.89 -5.50
CA HIS A 278 14.02 -16.16 -4.26
C HIS A 278 13.83 -17.15 -3.12
N PRO A 279 14.54 -17.02 -1.96
CA PRO A 279 14.51 -18.02 -0.88
C PRO A 279 13.08 -18.33 -0.38
N LEU A 280 12.25 -17.32 -0.21
CA LEU A 280 10.88 -17.50 0.27
C LEU A 280 9.99 -18.36 -0.64
N LEU A 281 10.35 -18.57 -1.91
CA LEU A 281 9.63 -19.44 -2.84
C LEU A 281 9.87 -20.94 -2.58
N GLU A 282 10.93 -21.27 -1.86
CA GLU A 282 11.31 -22.65 -1.54
C GLU A 282 10.52 -23.22 -0.34
N PHE A 283 9.88 -22.36 0.46
CA PHE A 283 9.14 -22.79 1.64
C PHE A 283 7.71 -23.25 1.30
N ASP A 284 7.38 -24.48 1.68
CA ASP A 284 6.04 -25.08 1.51
C ASP A 284 4.94 -24.40 2.36
N ASN A 285 5.33 -23.70 3.43
CA ASN A 285 4.47 -22.98 4.35
C ASN A 285 4.40 -21.47 4.10
N VAL A 286 4.92 -21.03 2.96
CA VAL A 286 4.80 -19.63 2.49
C VAL A 286 3.82 -19.55 1.31
N VAL A 287 2.93 -18.58 1.37
CA VAL A 287 2.02 -18.22 0.27
C VAL A 287 2.36 -16.80 -0.17
N LEU A 288 2.74 -16.66 -1.44
CA LEU A 288 3.12 -15.39 -2.04
C LEU A 288 2.12 -14.98 -3.10
N THR A 289 1.76 -13.70 -3.10
CA THR A 289 1.01 -13.04 -4.16
C THR A 289 1.78 -11.82 -4.66
N CYS A 290 1.39 -11.23 -5.78
CA CYS A 290 2.24 -10.26 -6.50
C CYS A 290 1.73 -8.81 -6.35
N HIS A 291 1.56 -8.34 -5.11
CA HIS A 291 1.13 -6.98 -4.75
C HIS A 291 -0.18 -6.59 -5.45
N TYR A 292 -1.19 -7.46 -5.38
CA TYR A 292 -2.50 -7.24 -5.99
C TYR A 292 -3.67 -7.29 -5.00
N ALA A 293 -3.40 -7.25 -3.70
CA ALA A 293 -4.44 -7.29 -2.67
C ALA A 293 -5.54 -6.22 -2.85
N SER A 294 -5.26 -5.16 -3.61
CA SER A 294 -6.21 -4.08 -3.89
C SER A 294 -7.12 -4.33 -5.11
N CYS A 295 -7.02 -5.48 -5.78
CA CYS A 295 -7.63 -5.67 -7.09
C CYS A 295 -9.08 -6.14 -7.01
N SER A 296 -10.02 -5.29 -7.44
CA SER A 296 -11.38 -5.63 -7.86
C SER A 296 -11.82 -4.68 -8.99
N PHE A 297 -12.88 -4.98 -9.68
CA PHE A 297 -13.47 -4.05 -10.66
C PHE A 297 -13.95 -2.76 -9.99
N GLU A 298 -14.55 -2.88 -8.83
CA GLU A 298 -15.06 -1.79 -8.00
C GLU A 298 -13.93 -0.91 -7.49
N ALA A 299 -12.90 -1.49 -6.90
CA ALA A 299 -11.72 -0.77 -6.41
C ALA A 299 -11.05 0.03 -7.54
N TYR A 300 -10.85 -0.58 -8.71
CA TYR A 300 -10.27 0.12 -9.85
C TYR A 300 -11.17 1.22 -10.42
N ALA A 301 -12.49 1.05 -10.40
CA ALA A 301 -13.42 2.10 -10.81
C ALA A 301 -13.35 3.30 -9.85
N ASP A 302 -13.35 3.05 -8.56
CA ASP A 302 -13.22 4.09 -7.53
C ASP A 302 -11.85 4.79 -7.56
N LEU A 303 -10.78 4.03 -7.75
CA LEU A 303 -9.42 4.55 -7.90
C LEU A 303 -9.33 5.52 -9.07
N ARG A 304 -9.78 5.10 -10.27
CA ARG A 304 -9.72 5.91 -11.50
C ARG A 304 -10.52 7.19 -11.35
N ARG A 305 -11.75 7.10 -10.83
CA ARG A 305 -12.61 8.26 -10.57
C ARG A 305 -11.91 9.23 -9.63
N SER A 306 -11.44 8.76 -8.47
CA SER A 306 -10.81 9.62 -7.46
C SER A 306 -9.51 10.28 -7.96
N VAL A 307 -8.69 9.55 -8.71
CA VAL A 307 -7.45 10.10 -9.30
C VAL A 307 -7.78 11.18 -10.32
N SER A 308 -8.75 10.95 -11.21
CA SER A 308 -9.15 11.92 -12.24
C SER A 308 -9.74 13.19 -11.62
N GLU A 309 -10.61 13.04 -10.61
CA GLU A 309 -11.19 14.16 -9.87
C GLU A 309 -10.12 15.01 -9.17
N GLN A 310 -9.16 14.38 -8.49
CA GLN A 310 -8.09 15.08 -7.79
C GLN A 310 -7.11 15.76 -8.76
N ALA A 311 -6.79 15.13 -9.89
CA ALA A 311 -6.01 15.76 -10.96
C ALA A 311 -6.73 17.00 -11.51
N ALA A 312 -8.05 16.90 -11.74
CA ALA A 312 -8.88 18.02 -12.16
C ALA A 312 -8.93 19.17 -11.13
N GLN A 313 -8.99 18.84 -9.83
CA GLN A 313 -8.88 19.84 -8.76
C GLN A 313 -7.56 20.62 -8.85
N ILE A 314 -6.43 19.91 -8.97
CA ILE A 314 -5.11 20.53 -9.09
C ILE A 314 -5.04 21.42 -10.35
N LEU A 315 -5.55 20.96 -11.49
CA LEU A 315 -5.64 21.77 -12.72
C LEU A 315 -6.42 23.07 -12.50
N ARG A 316 -7.53 23.05 -11.77
CA ARG A 316 -8.29 24.26 -11.44
C ARG A 316 -7.64 25.17 -10.40
N GLY A 317 -6.50 24.77 -9.83
CA GLY A 317 -5.82 25.49 -8.75
C GLY A 317 -6.44 25.21 -7.37
N GLU A 318 -7.24 24.17 -7.24
CA GLU A 318 -7.87 23.72 -6.01
C GLU A 318 -6.99 22.68 -5.30
N PHE A 319 -6.98 22.67 -3.97
CA PHE A 319 -6.32 21.61 -3.23
C PHE A 319 -7.08 20.27 -3.40
N PRO A 320 -6.36 19.19 -3.67
CA PRO A 320 -6.98 17.87 -3.82
C PRO A 320 -7.62 17.42 -2.50
N ARG A 321 -8.72 16.64 -2.61
CA ARG A 321 -9.49 16.16 -1.45
C ARG A 321 -8.62 15.40 -0.44
N ASN A 322 -7.74 14.55 -0.92
CA ASN A 322 -6.87 13.71 -0.08
C ASN A 322 -5.42 14.22 -0.10
N LEU A 323 -5.23 15.48 0.27
CA LEU A 323 -3.89 16.09 0.34
C LEU A 323 -3.06 15.44 1.46
N VAL A 324 -1.92 14.85 1.08
CA VAL A 324 -1.01 14.15 2.00
C VAL A 324 -0.05 15.12 2.70
N ASN A 325 0.61 16.00 1.94
CA ASN A 325 1.60 16.94 2.46
C ASN A 325 0.96 18.30 2.81
N SER A 326 0.05 18.31 3.78
CA SER A 326 -0.78 19.46 4.14
C SER A 326 0.01 20.75 4.43
N ARG A 327 1.24 20.66 4.97
CA ARG A 327 2.14 21.79 5.22
C ARG A 327 2.42 22.65 3.97
N VAL A 328 2.30 22.08 2.78
CA VAL A 328 2.51 22.81 1.52
C VAL A 328 1.55 24.00 1.36
N LYS A 329 0.35 23.92 1.98
CA LYS A 329 -0.64 25.01 1.94
C LYS A 329 -0.14 26.33 2.52
N ASP A 330 0.73 26.23 3.53
CA ASP A 330 1.20 27.39 4.30
C ASP A 330 2.47 28.01 3.71
N LEU A 331 3.07 27.34 2.73
CA LEU A 331 4.32 27.78 2.14
C LEU A 331 4.10 28.83 1.03
N PRO A 332 4.88 29.90 0.98
CA PRO A 332 4.77 30.94 -0.05
C PRO A 332 5.03 30.42 -1.47
N GLN A 333 5.86 29.38 -1.62
CA GLN A 333 6.18 28.71 -2.88
C GLN A 333 5.14 27.69 -3.33
N CYS A 334 4.01 27.53 -2.64
CA CYS A 334 2.94 26.61 -3.03
C CYS A 334 2.47 26.89 -4.46
N ARG A 335 2.63 25.95 -5.37
CA ARG A 335 2.40 26.12 -6.81
C ARG A 335 0.90 26.15 -7.19
N LEU A 336 0.00 25.85 -6.26
CA LEU A 336 -1.43 26.04 -6.45
C LEU A 336 -1.93 27.43 -6.10
N ARG A 337 -1.16 28.22 -5.38
CA ARG A 337 -1.50 29.62 -5.11
C ARG A 337 -1.28 30.45 -6.38
N ASN A 338 -2.32 31.10 -6.87
CA ASN A 338 -2.21 31.99 -8.02
C ASN A 338 -1.23 33.15 -7.68
N PRO A 339 -0.27 33.50 -8.55
CA PRO A 339 0.61 34.64 -8.34
C PRO A 339 -0.11 35.99 -8.20
N GLY A 340 -1.42 36.08 -8.55
CA GLY A 340 -2.24 37.26 -8.43
C GLY A 340 -2.69 37.65 -7.01
N THR A 341 -2.57 36.76 -6.03
CA THR A 341 -3.02 37.04 -4.63
C THR A 341 -1.91 37.65 -3.75
N GLN A 342 -0.66 37.67 -4.23
CA GLN A 342 0.46 38.26 -3.48
C GLN A 342 0.57 39.81 -3.59
N ALA A 343 -0.17 40.46 -4.48
CA ALA A 343 -0.08 41.91 -4.69
C ALA A 343 -0.98 42.75 -3.75
N GLN A 344 -1.84 42.11 -2.92
CA GLN A 344 -2.75 42.89 -2.05
C GLN A 344 -2.37 42.86 -0.56
N GLY A 345 -1.32 42.15 -0.15
CA GLY A 345 -0.86 42.09 1.24
C GLY A 345 0.34 42.95 1.63
N ALA A 346 0.89 43.74 0.70
CA ALA A 346 2.09 44.57 0.92
C ALA A 346 1.83 46.08 0.90
N GLN A 347 0.58 46.52 1.01
CA GLN A 347 0.21 47.93 1.24
C GLN A 347 -0.83 47.97 2.37
N GLY A 348 -0.34 47.95 3.58
CA GLY A 348 -1.08 48.19 4.80
C GLY A 348 -0.13 48.38 5.95
#